data_b635251fea01497d9c31a649ca61e544
#
_entry.id   b635251fea01497d9c31a649ca61e544
#
_cell.length_a   1.000
_cell.length_b   1.000
_cell.length_c   1.000
_cell.angle_alpha   90.00
_cell.angle_beta   90.00
_cell.angle_gamma   90.00
#
_symmetry.space_group_name_H-M   'P 1'
#
loop_
_entity.id
_entity.type
_entity.pdbx_description
1 polymer ?
#
loop_
_entity_poly.entity_id
_entity_poly.type
_entity_poly.pdbx_seq_one_letter_code
_entity_poly.pdbx_strand_id
1 'polypeptide(L)'
;MRFSVCTAVALASAVVSSAGCSSNKSPAEPEAGSGGTPAGSGGAGTGGRTGASAGLLDPDTTTTWNPGILADTATNQPLGADGLPVRTTICHTAQLSEAATLQTILKGCAAGTVVQLLAGTYTVSSTIYVPSGVVLRGQASSGSGATIIALAKSGTGPVLAIGPTDVFDQTCYNNSNYTTAVVNLAADAAKEQSQIDIAAKNTTFAAGDFALVDQADDASIVSPGDSGGAFAREQGRVLGQRVAIASVDTATGTLTLADPLHWTFKISQKAQITKVNYPVTTWAGIEHLWVQGGKGLGEYLGRKAGGIDISNAAYCWVKDVQTDGTLTGMHVALTGTNRCVVRDSHFHNSAQYGFGQDNYGIVLRCAGADNLVENNIARYMNKPILFNNSGGGNVVGYNYADNEWSLDSNNGDQFQETSIDSHCTFPHMELIEGNHAAHVGASTTHGNAGYLTFFRNYVSSQQAPNPIIWSLPALPQTGNVEALEIDAGDHDMTVIGNVLGSTSSAALGLPLSLGTAGVSTVYMAYDDNSSPTIFLLGAKTDVSVTTLRWHGNFDAVNGKVMWNPNIATQVLPASLYYKSKPAWWPSGSAWPWVGPDVTPIVGTLPAQVASAAFNYSNSNDPSCTPNLANYSCP
;
A
#
# COMPACT_ATOMS: atom_id res chain seq x y z
N MET A 1 6.19 4.96 -68.20
CA MET A 1 7.54 4.72 -67.65
C MET A 1 7.94 5.89 -66.77
N ARG A 2 7.77 5.79 -65.48
CA ARG A 2 8.46 6.58 -64.46
C ARG A 2 8.39 5.80 -63.18
N PHE A 3 9.53 5.32 -62.71
CA PHE A 3 9.70 4.65 -61.42
C PHE A 3 9.73 5.71 -60.33
N SER A 4 8.90 5.55 -59.30
CA SER A 4 9.01 6.27 -58.03
C SER A 4 9.60 5.34 -56.99
N VAL A 5 10.72 5.73 -56.47
CA VAL A 5 11.44 5.03 -55.39
C VAL A 5 10.80 5.46 -54.08
N CYS A 6 10.18 4.52 -53.35
CA CYS A 6 9.79 4.73 -51.97
C CYS A 6 10.98 4.42 -51.06
N THR A 7 11.49 5.43 -50.41
CA THR A 7 12.49 5.32 -49.36
C THR A 7 11.80 4.87 -48.07
N ALA A 8 12.06 3.67 -47.63
CA ALA A 8 11.62 3.17 -46.35
C ALA A 8 12.54 3.74 -45.25
N VAL A 9 11.99 4.56 -44.39
CA VAL A 9 12.63 4.96 -43.13
C VAL A 9 12.39 3.85 -42.12
N ALA A 10 13.44 3.12 -41.78
CA ALA A 10 13.42 2.16 -40.70
C ALA A 10 13.44 2.94 -39.38
N LEU A 11 12.32 2.97 -38.67
CA LEU A 11 12.30 3.30 -37.23
C LEU A 11 12.89 2.12 -36.48
N ALA A 12 14.07 2.31 -35.93
CA ALA A 12 14.61 1.43 -34.92
C ALA A 12 13.82 1.65 -33.62
N SER A 13 12.88 0.77 -33.34
CA SER A 13 12.24 0.68 -32.03
C SER A 13 13.29 0.10 -31.07
N ALA A 14 13.84 0.92 -30.21
CA ALA A 14 14.58 0.45 -29.06
C ALA A 14 13.56 -0.26 -28.14
N VAL A 15 13.64 -1.58 -28.11
CA VAL A 15 12.97 -2.40 -27.10
C VAL A 15 13.73 -2.16 -25.80
N VAL A 16 13.22 -1.26 -24.98
CA VAL A 16 13.62 -1.19 -23.57
C VAL A 16 12.95 -2.38 -22.91
N SER A 17 13.76 -3.37 -22.55
CA SER A 17 13.30 -4.51 -21.72
C SER A 17 12.83 -3.95 -20.38
N SER A 18 11.53 -3.94 -20.17
CA SER A 18 10.92 -3.65 -18.88
C SER A 18 11.20 -4.81 -17.94
N ALA A 19 12.12 -4.62 -16.99
CA ALA A 19 12.22 -5.51 -15.84
C ALA A 19 10.96 -5.32 -15.01
N GLY A 20 10.11 -6.32 -14.95
CA GLY A 20 8.91 -6.31 -14.11
C GLY A 20 9.29 -6.30 -12.62
N CYS A 21 8.46 -5.75 -11.78
CA CYS A 21 8.55 -5.93 -10.33
C CYS A 21 8.29 -7.41 -9.98
N SER A 22 9.24 -8.27 -10.23
CA SER A 22 9.20 -9.66 -9.84
C SER A 22 10.36 -9.92 -8.90
N SER A 23 10.08 -10.59 -7.80
CA SER A 23 11.09 -11.08 -6.86
C SER A 23 11.91 -12.22 -7.47
N ASN A 24 12.65 -11.95 -8.53
CA ASN A 24 13.60 -12.91 -9.06
C ASN A 24 14.92 -12.76 -8.32
N LYS A 25 15.08 -13.51 -7.26
CA LYS A 25 16.37 -13.80 -6.65
C LYS A 25 17.02 -14.91 -7.47
N SER A 26 17.86 -14.58 -8.44
CA SER A 26 18.75 -15.55 -9.08
C SER A 26 19.98 -15.76 -8.19
N PRO A 27 20.45 -17.00 -8.00
CA PRO A 27 21.66 -17.24 -7.22
C PRO A 27 22.87 -16.62 -7.94
N ALA A 28 23.60 -15.76 -7.25
CA ALA A 28 24.86 -15.25 -7.70
C ALA A 28 25.96 -16.34 -7.55
N GLU A 29 26.65 -16.67 -8.64
CA GLU A 29 27.88 -17.43 -8.57
C GLU A 29 28.97 -16.61 -7.87
N PRO A 30 29.86 -17.23 -7.07
CA PRO A 30 30.89 -16.51 -6.35
C PRO A 30 32.07 -16.16 -7.29
N GLU A 31 32.24 -14.90 -7.60
CA GLU A 31 33.49 -14.43 -8.20
C GLU A 31 34.58 -14.23 -7.15
N ALA A 32 35.73 -14.83 -7.43
CA ALA A 32 36.91 -14.76 -6.59
C ALA A 32 37.55 -13.36 -6.62
N GLY A 33 37.94 -12.88 -5.45
CA GLY A 33 38.49 -11.58 -5.21
C GLY A 33 39.86 -11.32 -5.81
N SER A 34 40.14 -10.05 -6.08
CA SER A 34 41.51 -9.50 -6.09
C SER A 34 41.49 -8.14 -5.44
N GLY A 35 42.37 -7.96 -4.47
CA GLY A 35 42.44 -6.79 -3.60
C GLY A 35 42.98 -5.53 -4.27
N GLY A 36 42.69 -4.44 -3.64
CA GLY A 36 43.25 -3.12 -3.94
C GLY A 36 42.71 -2.07 -3.02
N THR A 37 43.43 -1.78 -1.94
CA THR A 37 43.23 -0.61 -1.10
C THR A 37 43.66 0.66 -1.84
N PRO A 38 42.96 1.78 -1.63
CA PRO A 38 43.66 3.00 -1.24
C PRO A 38 43.08 3.63 0.03
N ALA A 39 44.00 4.04 0.89
CA ALA A 39 43.75 4.84 2.06
C ALA A 39 43.35 6.28 1.66
N GLY A 40 42.29 6.77 2.26
CA GLY A 40 41.89 8.17 2.22
C GLY A 40 41.27 8.55 3.56
N SER A 41 42.01 9.27 4.37
CA SER A 41 41.62 9.83 5.67
C SER A 41 40.57 10.93 5.48
N GLY A 42 39.39 10.76 6.01
CA GLY A 42 38.37 11.78 6.14
C GLY A 42 37.60 11.58 7.45
N GLY A 43 37.66 12.56 8.34
CA GLY A 43 37.26 12.48 9.74
C GLY A 43 35.85 11.95 9.98
N ALA A 44 35.78 10.92 10.78
CA ALA A 44 34.56 10.40 11.37
C ALA A 44 34.04 11.38 12.41
N GLY A 45 32.95 12.05 12.10
CA GLY A 45 32.09 12.67 13.08
C GLY A 45 31.36 11.59 13.83
N THR A 46 31.90 11.11 14.93
CA THR A 46 31.22 10.25 15.89
C THR A 46 30.16 11.06 16.61
N GLY A 47 29.03 11.27 16.00
CA GLY A 47 27.80 11.64 16.66
C GLY A 47 27.24 10.40 17.37
N GLY A 48 27.84 10.09 18.53
CA GLY A 48 27.25 9.10 19.43
C GLY A 48 25.83 9.56 19.78
N ARG A 49 24.81 8.78 19.44
CA ARG A 49 23.46 8.93 19.99
C ARG A 49 23.56 8.83 21.51
N THR A 50 23.65 9.98 22.18
CA THR A 50 23.55 10.05 23.62
C THR A 50 22.13 9.73 23.99
N GLY A 51 21.95 8.55 24.63
CA GLY A 51 20.81 8.15 25.44
C GLY A 51 19.47 8.82 25.14
N ALA A 52 18.85 8.50 23.99
CA ALA A 52 17.46 8.86 23.77
C ALA A 52 16.60 8.12 24.80
N SER A 53 15.68 8.85 25.39
CA SER A 53 14.76 8.44 26.43
C SER A 53 14.16 7.05 26.16
N ALA A 54 14.00 6.29 27.23
CA ALA A 54 13.38 4.95 27.28
C ALA A 54 11.89 4.92 26.89
N GLY A 55 11.44 5.75 25.94
CA GLY A 55 10.09 5.75 25.41
C GLY A 55 9.80 4.50 24.57
N LEU A 56 8.53 4.12 24.47
CA LEU A 56 8.12 3.00 23.65
C LEU A 56 8.45 3.23 22.17
N LEU A 57 8.12 4.39 21.66
CA LEU A 57 8.45 4.84 20.30
C LEU A 57 9.64 5.78 20.32
N ASP A 58 10.37 5.80 19.24
CA ASP A 58 11.43 6.79 18.99
C ASP A 58 10.86 7.90 18.11
N PRO A 59 10.79 9.13 18.60
CA PRO A 59 10.23 10.24 17.82
C PRO A 59 11.03 10.55 16.55
N ASP A 60 12.29 10.11 16.45
CA ASP A 60 13.08 10.33 15.24
C ASP A 60 12.70 9.34 14.13
N THR A 61 12.23 8.14 14.49
CA THR A 61 11.89 7.07 13.55
C THR A 61 10.39 6.84 13.38
N THR A 62 9.55 7.62 14.05
CA THR A 62 8.07 7.53 13.96
C THR A 62 7.47 8.90 13.72
N THR A 63 6.20 8.94 13.35
CA THR A 63 5.39 10.16 13.18
C THR A 63 4.10 10.05 13.98
N THR A 64 3.27 11.10 13.97
CA THR A 64 1.91 11.05 14.48
C THR A 64 0.98 10.56 13.38
N TRP A 65 0.34 9.41 13.59
CA TRP A 65 -0.63 8.87 12.63
C TRP A 65 -2.04 9.36 12.95
N ASN A 66 -2.62 10.05 11.99
CA ASN A 66 -4.00 10.54 12.05
C ASN A 66 -4.65 10.45 10.65
N PRO A 67 -4.79 9.22 10.11
CA PRO A 67 -5.12 8.98 8.71
C PRO A 67 -6.59 9.20 8.38
N GLY A 68 -6.89 9.26 7.09
CA GLY A 68 -8.24 9.31 6.56
C GLY A 68 -8.93 10.65 6.74
N ILE A 69 -10.24 10.65 6.63
CA ILE A 69 -11.08 11.84 6.69
C ILE A 69 -11.32 12.23 8.15
N LEU A 70 -10.88 13.41 8.56
CA LEU A 70 -11.00 13.88 9.94
C LEU A 70 -12.27 14.69 10.19
N ALA A 71 -12.77 15.37 9.16
CA ALA A 71 -13.98 16.18 9.20
C ALA A 71 -14.53 16.32 7.79
N ASP A 72 -15.84 16.36 7.64
CA ASP A 72 -16.49 16.65 6.35
C ASP A 72 -16.57 18.16 6.14
N THR A 73 -15.52 18.74 5.60
CA THR A 73 -15.48 20.18 5.30
C THR A 73 -16.24 20.56 4.04
N ALA A 74 -16.67 19.57 3.23
CA ALA A 74 -17.46 19.84 2.03
C ALA A 74 -18.91 20.20 2.36
N THR A 75 -19.49 19.56 3.39
CA THR A 75 -20.89 19.81 3.78
C THR A 75 -21.05 20.27 5.22
N ASN A 76 -19.97 20.30 6.01
CA ASN A 76 -19.97 20.59 7.44
C ASN A 76 -20.91 19.69 8.26
N GLN A 77 -21.13 18.46 7.79
CA GLN A 77 -21.91 17.45 8.52
C GLN A 77 -20.98 16.58 9.36
N PRO A 78 -21.48 16.03 10.48
CA PRO A 78 -20.73 15.03 11.24
C PRO A 78 -20.39 13.81 10.38
N LEU A 79 -19.22 13.22 10.65
CA LEU A 79 -18.86 11.92 10.09
C LEU A 79 -19.73 10.82 10.72
N GLY A 80 -19.92 9.74 9.98
CA GLY A 80 -20.53 8.52 10.48
C GLY A 80 -19.67 7.84 11.56
N ALA A 81 -20.21 6.82 12.19
CA ALA A 81 -19.49 6.01 13.20
C ALA A 81 -18.25 5.30 12.60
N ASP A 82 -18.21 5.16 11.31
CA ASP A 82 -17.12 4.61 10.51
C ASP A 82 -16.06 5.65 10.10
N GLY A 83 -16.23 6.92 10.52
CA GLY A 83 -15.32 8.00 10.16
C GLY A 83 -15.49 8.53 8.72
N LEU A 84 -16.58 8.17 8.03
CA LEU A 84 -16.83 8.60 6.65
C LEU A 84 -17.93 9.66 6.57
N PRO A 85 -17.92 10.49 5.50
CA PRO A 85 -19.00 11.45 5.25
C PRO A 85 -20.35 10.78 5.03
N VAL A 86 -21.38 11.24 5.73
CA VAL A 86 -22.75 10.75 5.55
C VAL A 86 -23.43 11.50 4.41
N ARG A 87 -23.86 10.77 3.37
CA ARG A 87 -24.58 11.32 2.22
C ARG A 87 -25.95 10.67 2.11
N THR A 88 -27.01 11.46 2.26
CA THR A 88 -28.40 10.97 2.27
C THR A 88 -29.25 11.51 1.12
N THR A 89 -28.85 12.60 0.49
CA THR A 89 -29.59 13.23 -0.60
C THR A 89 -29.37 12.45 -1.90
N ILE A 90 -30.40 11.75 -2.38
CA ILE A 90 -30.37 11.03 -3.65
C ILE A 90 -30.58 12.02 -4.79
N CYS A 91 -29.60 12.10 -5.69
CA CYS A 91 -29.71 12.86 -6.95
C CYS A 91 -30.50 12.06 -7.99
N HIS A 92 -30.19 10.78 -8.11
CA HIS A 92 -30.85 9.90 -9.07
C HIS A 92 -30.84 8.45 -8.56
N THR A 93 -31.93 7.73 -8.83
CA THR A 93 -31.99 6.28 -8.62
C THR A 93 -31.94 5.60 -9.98
N ALA A 94 -30.78 5.07 -10.34
CA ALA A 94 -30.55 4.50 -11.65
C ALA A 94 -31.16 3.09 -11.80
N GLN A 95 -31.78 2.86 -12.95
CA GLN A 95 -32.29 1.56 -13.37
C GLN A 95 -31.23 0.78 -14.15
N LEU A 96 -31.34 -0.54 -14.23
CA LEU A 96 -30.41 -1.38 -15.02
C LEU A 96 -30.32 -0.96 -16.49
N SER A 97 -31.44 -0.50 -17.07
CA SER A 97 -31.49 0.01 -18.43
C SER A 97 -30.67 1.29 -18.67
N GLU A 98 -30.26 1.97 -17.61
CA GLU A 98 -29.50 3.22 -17.67
C GLU A 98 -27.99 2.98 -17.57
N ALA A 99 -27.51 1.74 -17.59
CA ALA A 99 -26.07 1.41 -17.52
C ALA A 99 -25.24 2.19 -18.56
N ALA A 100 -25.73 2.32 -19.78
CA ALA A 100 -25.03 3.06 -20.85
C ALA A 100 -24.96 4.58 -20.62
N THR A 101 -25.83 5.13 -19.78
CA THR A 101 -25.90 6.58 -19.48
C THR A 101 -25.41 6.92 -18.08
N LEU A 102 -24.93 5.95 -17.31
CA LEU A 102 -24.53 6.10 -15.93
C LEU A 102 -23.48 7.21 -15.75
N GLN A 103 -22.51 7.32 -16.66
CA GLN A 103 -21.51 8.41 -16.62
C GLN A 103 -22.15 9.79 -16.79
N THR A 104 -23.17 9.91 -17.62
CA THR A 104 -23.89 11.19 -17.83
C THR A 104 -24.72 11.55 -16.60
N ILE A 105 -25.37 10.56 -15.97
CA ILE A 105 -26.11 10.73 -14.72
C ILE A 105 -25.17 11.24 -13.62
N LEU A 106 -24.03 10.58 -13.41
CA LEU A 106 -23.05 10.98 -12.40
C LEU A 106 -22.58 12.43 -12.61
N LYS A 107 -22.27 12.82 -13.84
CA LYS A 107 -21.82 14.19 -14.18
C LYS A 107 -22.93 15.24 -13.96
N GLY A 108 -24.18 14.85 -14.02
CA GLY A 108 -25.33 15.74 -13.81
C GLY A 108 -25.68 15.97 -12.35
N CYS A 109 -25.10 15.23 -11.42
CA CYS A 109 -25.41 15.32 -9.99
C CYS A 109 -24.57 16.39 -9.31
N ALA A 110 -25.19 17.13 -8.39
CA ALA A 110 -24.51 18.13 -7.59
C ALA A 110 -23.62 17.48 -6.51
N ALA A 111 -22.58 18.19 -6.08
CA ALA A 111 -21.77 17.76 -4.96
C ALA A 111 -22.61 17.58 -3.69
N GLY A 112 -22.24 16.61 -2.85
CA GLY A 112 -22.97 16.23 -1.63
C GLY A 112 -24.10 15.23 -1.87
N THR A 113 -24.31 14.76 -3.12
CA THR A 113 -25.43 13.87 -3.46
C THR A 113 -24.98 12.46 -3.84
N VAL A 114 -25.96 11.56 -3.93
CA VAL A 114 -25.78 10.12 -4.21
C VAL A 114 -26.47 9.77 -5.52
N VAL A 115 -25.79 9.02 -6.38
CA VAL A 115 -26.42 8.22 -7.42
C VAL A 115 -26.63 6.82 -6.83
N GLN A 116 -27.89 6.49 -6.57
CA GLN A 116 -28.29 5.20 -6.01
C GLN A 116 -28.55 4.21 -7.16
N LEU A 117 -27.85 3.08 -7.14
CA LEU A 117 -28.08 1.99 -8.08
C LEU A 117 -29.02 0.94 -7.45
N LEU A 118 -29.91 0.38 -8.23
CA LEU A 118 -30.70 -0.78 -7.82
C LEU A 118 -29.88 -2.07 -7.89
N ALA A 119 -30.36 -3.14 -7.24
CA ALA A 119 -29.76 -4.47 -7.33
C ALA A 119 -29.81 -4.99 -8.77
N GLY A 120 -28.77 -5.72 -9.15
CA GLY A 120 -28.58 -6.30 -10.47
C GLY A 120 -27.30 -5.84 -11.16
N THR A 121 -27.10 -6.25 -12.41
CA THR A 121 -25.85 -6.02 -13.15
C THR A 121 -25.97 -4.87 -14.14
N TYR A 122 -25.12 -3.86 -13.95
CA TYR A 122 -24.90 -2.75 -14.87
C TYR A 122 -23.69 -3.07 -15.73
N THR A 123 -23.90 -3.49 -16.98
CA THR A 123 -22.80 -3.70 -17.93
C THR A 123 -22.41 -2.39 -18.58
N VAL A 124 -21.18 -1.94 -18.32
CA VAL A 124 -20.62 -0.70 -18.84
C VAL A 124 -19.55 -1.00 -19.91
N SER A 125 -19.43 -0.15 -20.91
CA SER A 125 -18.47 -0.35 -22.02
C SER A 125 -17.11 0.28 -21.78
N SER A 126 -17.00 1.16 -20.78
CA SER A 126 -15.79 1.90 -20.42
C SER A 126 -15.80 2.23 -18.94
N THR A 127 -14.65 2.65 -18.43
CA THR A 127 -14.49 3.12 -17.04
C THR A 127 -15.55 4.16 -16.69
N ILE A 128 -16.15 4.00 -15.52
CA ILE A 128 -17.07 4.97 -14.92
C ILE A 128 -16.29 5.84 -13.92
N TYR A 129 -16.27 7.14 -14.17
CA TYR A 129 -15.60 8.13 -13.33
C TYR A 129 -16.58 8.75 -12.35
N VAL A 130 -16.30 8.65 -11.06
CA VAL A 130 -17.09 9.28 -10.01
C VAL A 130 -16.58 10.70 -9.79
N PRO A 131 -17.39 11.75 -10.06
CA PRO A 131 -16.95 13.14 -9.97
C PRO A 131 -16.84 13.63 -8.52
N SER A 132 -16.12 14.73 -8.31
CA SER A 132 -15.98 15.36 -6.99
C SER A 132 -17.32 15.58 -6.31
N GLY A 133 -17.38 15.21 -5.03
CA GLY A 133 -18.56 15.39 -4.18
C GLY A 133 -19.69 14.41 -4.39
N VAL A 134 -19.62 13.52 -5.38
CA VAL A 134 -20.70 12.56 -5.69
C VAL A 134 -20.37 11.19 -5.13
N VAL A 135 -21.39 10.50 -4.62
CA VAL A 135 -21.29 9.10 -4.19
C VAL A 135 -22.01 8.21 -5.19
N LEU A 136 -21.33 7.19 -5.65
CA LEU A 136 -21.91 6.06 -6.38
C LEU A 136 -22.21 4.94 -5.39
N ARG A 137 -23.48 4.63 -5.17
CA ARG A 137 -23.89 3.66 -4.16
C ARG A 137 -24.79 2.58 -4.73
N GLY A 138 -24.42 1.31 -4.48
CA GLY A 138 -25.29 0.15 -4.72
C GLY A 138 -26.23 -0.15 -3.54
N GLN A 139 -26.89 -1.29 -3.61
CA GLN A 139 -27.72 -1.80 -2.50
C GLN A 139 -26.93 -2.74 -1.59
N ALA A 140 -26.08 -3.57 -2.16
CA ALA A 140 -25.19 -4.47 -1.44
C ALA A 140 -23.99 -4.86 -2.33
N SER A 141 -22.88 -5.21 -1.69
CA SER A 141 -21.67 -5.70 -2.35
C SER A 141 -21.69 -7.20 -2.63
N SER A 142 -22.66 -7.95 -2.07
CA SER A 142 -22.71 -9.42 -2.20
C SER A 142 -24.14 -9.96 -2.08
N GLY A 143 -24.31 -11.24 -2.39
CA GLY A 143 -25.58 -11.96 -2.25
C GLY A 143 -26.61 -11.62 -3.33
N SER A 144 -27.85 -12.07 -3.13
CA SER A 144 -28.94 -11.91 -4.12
C SER A 144 -29.41 -10.46 -4.33
N GLY A 145 -29.05 -9.56 -3.39
CA GLY A 145 -29.33 -8.13 -3.48
C GLY A 145 -28.15 -7.31 -4.02
N ALA A 146 -27.09 -7.95 -4.51
CA ALA A 146 -25.90 -7.25 -4.96
C ALA A 146 -26.18 -6.32 -6.14
N THR A 147 -25.52 -5.17 -6.10
CA THR A 147 -25.39 -4.27 -7.24
C THR A 147 -24.04 -4.48 -7.88
N ILE A 148 -24.03 -4.95 -9.10
CA ILE A 148 -22.81 -5.32 -9.84
C ILE A 148 -22.56 -4.28 -10.93
N ILE A 149 -21.34 -3.73 -10.97
CA ILE A 149 -20.87 -2.97 -12.13
C ILE A 149 -19.84 -3.84 -12.85
N ALA A 150 -20.17 -4.28 -14.06
CA ALA A 150 -19.34 -5.14 -14.86
C ALA A 150 -18.83 -4.42 -16.10
N LEU A 151 -17.50 -4.38 -16.30
CA LEU A 151 -16.91 -3.89 -17.53
C LEU A 151 -17.06 -4.95 -18.63
N ALA A 152 -17.59 -4.56 -19.78
CA ALA A 152 -17.72 -5.44 -20.91
C ALA A 152 -16.36 -6.05 -21.34
N LYS A 153 -16.37 -7.28 -21.87
CA LYS A 153 -15.14 -8.02 -22.28
C LYS A 153 -14.24 -7.24 -23.25
N SER A 154 -14.78 -6.33 -24.03
CA SER A 154 -14.04 -5.45 -24.95
C SER A 154 -13.48 -4.20 -24.27
N GLY A 155 -13.87 -3.90 -23.03
CA GLY A 155 -13.40 -2.75 -22.27
C GLY A 155 -11.96 -2.94 -21.80
N THR A 156 -11.26 -1.82 -21.65
CA THR A 156 -9.90 -1.76 -21.08
C THR A 156 -9.85 -0.73 -19.97
N GLY A 157 -8.98 -0.93 -18.98
CA GLY A 157 -8.82 -0.06 -17.82
C GLY A 157 -9.66 -0.48 -16.62
N PRO A 158 -9.66 0.35 -15.56
CA PRO A 158 -10.45 0.07 -14.36
C PRO A 158 -11.94 0.10 -14.67
N VAL A 159 -12.71 -0.63 -13.87
CA VAL A 159 -14.18 -0.55 -13.95
C VAL A 159 -14.66 0.79 -13.43
N LEU A 160 -14.15 1.21 -12.27
CA LEU A 160 -14.46 2.48 -11.62
C LEU A 160 -13.21 3.30 -11.41
N ALA A 161 -13.35 4.62 -11.46
CA ALA A 161 -12.28 5.54 -11.14
C ALA A 161 -12.77 6.75 -10.34
N ILE A 162 -11.93 7.19 -9.42
CA ILE A 162 -11.99 8.49 -8.75
C ILE A 162 -10.77 9.26 -9.19
N GLY A 163 -10.98 10.36 -9.92
CA GLY A 163 -9.91 11.10 -10.55
C GLY A 163 -9.47 10.51 -11.89
N PRO A 164 -8.53 11.16 -12.57
CA PRO A 164 -8.09 10.77 -13.89
C PRO A 164 -7.15 9.57 -13.83
N THR A 165 -7.38 8.57 -14.68
CA THR A 165 -6.58 7.35 -14.74
C THR A 165 -5.33 7.45 -15.62
N ASP A 166 -5.14 8.57 -16.30
CA ASP A 166 -4.04 8.82 -17.24
C ASP A 166 -3.07 9.91 -16.77
N VAL A 167 -3.27 10.37 -15.52
CA VAL A 167 -2.50 11.47 -14.91
C VAL A 167 -1.10 11.05 -14.52
N PHE A 168 -0.95 9.84 -14.05
CA PHE A 168 0.31 9.31 -13.56
C PHE A 168 0.83 8.28 -14.57
N ASP A 169 1.95 8.62 -15.17
CA ASP A 169 2.77 7.65 -15.88
C ASP A 169 3.72 6.91 -14.91
N GLN A 170 4.67 6.19 -15.44
CA GLN A 170 5.66 5.44 -14.63
C GLN A 170 6.46 6.29 -13.66
N THR A 171 6.45 7.58 -13.79
CA THR A 171 7.30 8.48 -13.03
C THR A 171 6.53 9.33 -12.04
N CYS A 172 5.28 9.03 -11.74
CA CYS A 172 4.43 9.83 -10.86
C CYS A 172 4.77 11.33 -10.92
N TYR A 173 3.92 12.17 -11.42
CA TYR A 173 4.14 13.62 -11.56
C TYR A 173 5.07 14.08 -12.70
N ASN A 174 5.66 13.19 -13.51
CA ASN A 174 6.58 13.58 -14.58
C ASN A 174 5.89 14.05 -15.86
N ASN A 175 4.59 14.10 -15.88
CA ASN A 175 3.87 14.67 -17.00
C ASN A 175 3.77 16.20 -16.79
N SER A 176 4.32 16.99 -17.74
CA SER A 176 4.29 18.45 -17.70
C SER A 176 2.89 19.07 -17.54
N ASN A 177 1.85 18.29 -17.78
CA ASN A 177 0.46 18.71 -17.56
C ASN A 177 0.06 18.77 -16.08
N TYR A 178 0.84 18.18 -15.18
CA TYR A 178 0.46 18.01 -13.77
C TYR A 178 1.32 18.79 -12.79
N THR A 179 2.51 19.21 -13.19
CA THR A 179 3.47 19.90 -12.33
C THR A 179 4.07 21.09 -13.07
N THR A 180 3.52 22.27 -12.91
CA THR A 180 4.01 23.47 -13.63
C THR A 180 4.86 24.39 -12.78
N ALA A 181 4.77 24.33 -11.48
CA ALA A 181 5.53 25.22 -10.61
C ALA A 181 6.28 24.41 -9.54
N VAL A 182 7.58 24.42 -9.65
CA VAL A 182 8.52 23.89 -8.67
C VAL A 182 9.17 25.05 -7.95
N VAL A 183 9.08 25.11 -6.63
CA VAL A 183 9.63 26.17 -5.79
C VAL A 183 10.51 25.56 -4.70
N ASN A 184 11.72 26.08 -4.52
CA ASN A 184 12.59 25.65 -3.43
C ASN A 184 12.04 26.12 -2.10
N LEU A 185 12.24 25.34 -1.05
CA LEU A 185 12.03 25.79 0.32
C LEU A 185 13.09 26.82 0.70
N ALA A 186 12.72 27.77 1.56
CA ALA A 186 13.62 28.81 2.07
C ALA A 186 14.38 28.37 3.32
N ALA A 187 13.83 27.41 4.07
CA ALA A 187 14.39 26.84 5.27
C ALA A 187 14.04 25.35 5.35
N ASP A 188 14.72 24.61 6.22
CA ASP A 188 14.33 23.23 6.54
C ASP A 188 12.92 23.20 7.09
N ALA A 189 12.13 22.26 6.61
CA ALA A 189 10.77 22.01 7.07
C ALA A 189 10.77 20.75 7.93
N ALA A 190 10.64 20.94 9.24
CA ALA A 190 10.77 19.84 10.19
C ALA A 190 9.54 18.92 10.18
N LYS A 191 9.76 17.65 10.47
CA LYS A 191 8.69 16.69 10.77
C LYS A 191 7.76 17.24 11.85
N GLU A 192 6.49 16.95 11.75
CA GLU A 192 5.38 17.44 12.61
C GLU A 192 5.07 18.94 12.46
N GLN A 193 5.73 19.65 11.56
CA GLN A 193 5.36 21.03 11.22
C GLN A 193 4.28 21.07 10.15
N SER A 194 3.35 22.05 10.28
CA SER A 194 2.34 22.38 9.26
C SER A 194 2.64 23.69 8.55
N GLN A 195 3.77 24.33 8.80
CA GLN A 195 4.18 25.56 8.11
C GLN A 195 5.51 25.35 7.41
N ILE A 196 5.59 25.81 6.17
CA ILE A 196 6.80 25.78 5.36
C ILE A 196 7.03 27.13 4.69
N ASP A 197 8.27 27.54 4.62
CA ASP A 197 8.67 28.78 3.96
C ASP A 197 9.25 28.48 2.58
N ILE A 198 8.81 29.23 1.56
CA ILE A 198 9.28 29.08 0.18
C ILE A 198 10.19 30.24 -0.21
N ALA A 199 11.18 29.96 -1.06
CA ALA A 199 12.22 30.90 -1.44
C ALA A 199 11.72 32.10 -2.26
N ALA A 200 10.59 31.95 -2.94
CA ALA A 200 9.97 33.01 -3.73
C ALA A 200 8.68 33.47 -3.07
N LYS A 201 8.54 34.77 -2.79
CA LYS A 201 7.26 35.35 -2.38
C LYS A 201 6.19 34.99 -3.40
N ASN A 202 5.19 34.30 -2.95
CA ASN A 202 4.37 33.43 -3.78
C ASN A 202 3.23 34.12 -4.49
N THR A 203 3.12 33.89 -5.81
CA THR A 203 1.91 34.10 -6.60
C THR A 203 1.34 32.79 -7.17
N THR A 204 1.92 31.65 -6.83
CA THR A 204 1.68 30.35 -7.48
C THR A 204 0.69 29.48 -6.72
N PHE A 205 0.76 29.50 -5.37
CA PHE A 205 -0.08 28.67 -4.52
C PHE A 205 -1.27 29.48 -3.95
N ALA A 206 -2.37 28.78 -3.72
CA ALA A 206 -3.55 29.32 -3.04
C ALA A 206 -4.09 28.30 -2.01
N ALA A 207 -4.91 28.76 -1.09
CA ALA A 207 -5.64 27.87 -0.20
C ALA A 207 -6.52 26.90 -1.02
N GLY A 208 -6.51 25.63 -0.64
CA GLY A 208 -7.19 24.55 -1.35
C GLY A 208 -6.37 23.89 -2.46
N ASP A 209 -5.18 24.43 -2.79
CA ASP A 209 -4.26 23.73 -3.69
C ASP A 209 -3.69 22.46 -3.06
N PHE A 210 -3.35 21.51 -3.92
CA PHE A 210 -2.56 20.34 -3.55
C PHE A 210 -1.16 20.46 -4.13
N ALA A 211 -0.20 19.95 -3.38
CA ALA A 211 1.20 19.99 -3.76
C ALA A 211 1.93 18.71 -3.33
N LEU A 212 3.13 18.53 -3.86
CA LEU A 212 4.10 17.55 -3.44
C LEU A 212 5.28 18.31 -2.81
N VAL A 213 5.63 17.99 -1.57
CA VAL A 213 6.90 18.37 -0.97
C VAL A 213 7.85 17.21 -1.15
N ASP A 214 9.03 17.46 -1.71
CA ASP A 214 10.05 16.43 -1.90
C ASP A 214 11.47 16.99 -1.76
N GLN A 215 12.45 16.11 -1.70
CA GLN A 215 13.86 16.48 -1.67
C GLN A 215 14.73 15.51 -2.48
N ALA A 216 15.95 15.90 -2.81
CA ALA A 216 16.92 14.99 -3.39
C ALA A 216 17.26 13.85 -2.40
N ASP A 217 17.49 12.67 -2.95
CA ASP A 217 17.81 11.49 -2.15
C ASP A 217 19.10 11.69 -1.34
N ASP A 218 19.04 11.23 -0.12
CA ASP A 218 20.22 11.08 0.75
C ASP A 218 20.69 9.63 0.64
N ALA A 219 21.82 9.43 -0.02
CA ALA A 219 22.36 8.09 -0.24
C ALA A 219 22.77 7.36 1.05
N SER A 220 22.76 8.02 2.20
CA SER A 220 22.97 7.36 3.49
C SER A 220 21.72 6.64 4.01
N ILE A 221 20.54 6.93 3.45
CA ILE A 221 19.26 6.36 3.86
C ILE A 221 18.46 5.79 2.70
N VAL A 222 18.61 6.30 1.49
CA VAL A 222 17.85 5.88 0.31
C VAL A 222 18.72 5.07 -0.62
N SER A 223 18.29 3.83 -0.91
CA SER A 223 18.81 3.02 -1.99
C SER A 223 17.69 2.79 -3.00
N PRO A 224 17.68 3.46 -4.15
CA PRO A 224 16.60 3.34 -5.12
C PRO A 224 16.60 2.01 -5.89
N GLY A 225 17.57 1.14 -5.65
CA GLY A 225 17.68 -0.15 -6.30
C GLY A 225 17.76 -0.05 -7.83
N ASP A 226 17.27 -1.07 -8.51
CA ASP A 226 17.23 -1.14 -9.97
C ASP A 226 16.08 -0.32 -10.60
N SER A 227 15.12 0.12 -9.78
CA SER A 227 14.00 0.96 -10.24
C SER A 227 14.39 2.38 -10.61
N GLY A 228 15.59 2.83 -10.20
CA GLY A 228 16.07 4.19 -10.45
C GLY A 228 15.20 5.30 -9.85
N GLY A 229 14.38 4.98 -8.85
CA GLY A 229 13.43 5.92 -8.24
C GLY A 229 12.08 5.96 -8.95
N ALA A 230 11.61 4.83 -9.47
CA ALA A 230 10.24 4.69 -9.97
C ALA A 230 9.23 5.19 -8.92
N PHE A 231 8.10 5.73 -9.37
CA PHE A 231 7.05 6.33 -8.54
C PHE A 231 7.39 7.66 -7.85
N ALA A 232 8.59 8.18 -7.99
CA ALA A 232 8.93 9.53 -7.58
C ALA A 232 8.57 10.57 -8.65
N ARG A 233 8.51 11.85 -8.30
CA ARG A 233 8.31 12.95 -9.24
C ARG A 233 9.39 13.00 -10.32
N GLU A 234 10.62 12.77 -9.91
CA GLU A 234 11.77 12.61 -10.80
C GLU A 234 12.80 11.66 -10.15
N GLN A 235 13.66 11.11 -10.97
CA GLN A 235 14.74 10.24 -10.49
C GLN A 235 15.61 10.96 -9.47
N GLY A 236 15.95 10.28 -8.37
CA GLY A 236 16.75 10.85 -7.29
C GLY A 236 15.97 11.76 -6.32
N ARG A 237 14.62 11.64 -6.28
CA ARG A 237 13.75 12.37 -5.37
C ARG A 237 12.59 11.50 -4.88
N VAL A 238 12.93 10.39 -4.24
CA VAL A 238 11.93 9.41 -3.78
C VAL A 238 11.28 9.79 -2.45
N LEU A 239 11.97 10.59 -1.64
CA LEU A 239 11.39 11.15 -0.41
C LEU A 239 10.45 12.28 -0.75
N GLY A 240 9.16 12.05 -0.56
CA GLY A 240 8.13 13.03 -0.85
C GLY A 240 6.86 12.80 -0.06
N GLN A 241 6.09 13.85 0.12
CA GLN A 241 4.77 13.81 0.77
C GLN A 241 3.78 14.68 0.01
N ARG A 242 2.64 14.11 -0.34
CA ARG A 242 1.52 14.87 -0.86
C ARG A 242 0.84 15.64 0.25
N VAL A 243 0.57 16.94 0.01
CA VAL A 243 0.01 17.85 1.01
C VAL A 243 -1.11 18.70 0.41
N ALA A 244 -2.05 19.14 1.24
CA ALA A 244 -3.02 20.17 0.92
C ALA A 244 -2.61 21.50 1.56
N ILE A 245 -2.81 22.62 0.86
CA ILE A 245 -2.48 23.95 1.35
C ILE A 245 -3.71 24.58 1.98
N ALA A 246 -3.63 24.83 3.29
CA ALA A 246 -4.72 25.46 4.05
C ALA A 246 -4.73 26.99 3.89
N SER A 247 -3.56 27.62 3.87
CA SER A 247 -3.44 29.08 3.67
C SER A 247 -2.07 29.47 3.12
N VAL A 248 -2.01 30.69 2.59
CA VAL A 248 -0.79 31.26 2.00
C VAL A 248 -0.62 32.69 2.52
N ASP A 249 0.53 32.97 3.12
CA ASP A 249 0.97 34.34 3.40
C ASP A 249 1.90 34.82 2.29
N THR A 250 1.38 35.63 1.39
CA THR A 250 2.13 36.16 0.26
C THR A 250 3.17 37.21 0.63
N ALA A 251 3.08 37.79 1.84
CA ALA A 251 4.04 38.80 2.31
C ALA A 251 5.34 38.14 2.78
N THR A 252 5.24 37.02 3.45
CA THR A 252 6.38 36.25 3.98
C THR A 252 6.83 35.17 3.03
N GLY A 253 5.94 34.54 2.28
CA GLY A 253 6.19 33.33 1.51
C GLY A 253 5.94 32.07 2.35
N THR A 254 5.17 32.17 3.45
CA THR A 254 4.82 31.04 4.30
C THR A 254 3.57 30.34 3.80
N LEU A 255 3.63 29.03 3.62
CA LEU A 255 2.50 28.16 3.32
C LEU A 255 2.10 27.42 4.61
N THR A 256 0.82 27.45 4.95
CA THR A 256 0.26 26.60 6.00
C THR A 256 -0.36 25.37 5.33
N LEU A 257 0.09 24.18 5.72
CA LEU A 257 -0.42 22.90 5.26
C LEU A 257 -1.63 22.50 6.09
N ALA A 258 -2.55 21.76 5.48
CA ALA A 258 -3.71 21.19 6.20
C ALA A 258 -3.25 20.10 7.18
N ASP A 259 -2.17 19.42 6.87
CA ASP A 259 -1.62 18.31 7.62
C ASP A 259 -0.14 18.54 7.93
N PRO A 260 0.40 17.99 9.02
CA PRO A 260 1.81 18.09 9.34
C PRO A 260 2.66 17.27 8.35
N LEU A 261 3.92 17.64 8.24
CA LEU A 261 4.90 16.86 7.53
C LEU A 261 5.27 15.60 8.31
N HIS A 262 5.39 14.48 7.64
CA HIS A 262 5.85 13.21 8.21
C HIS A 262 7.38 13.02 8.10
N TRP A 263 8.04 13.90 7.37
CA TRP A 263 9.48 13.91 7.17
C TRP A 263 10.07 15.31 7.36
N THR A 264 11.36 15.37 7.76
CA THR A 264 12.10 16.64 7.77
C THR A 264 12.71 16.88 6.39
N PHE A 265 12.14 17.81 5.63
CA PHE A 265 12.66 18.19 4.32
C PHE A 265 13.74 19.27 4.46
N LYS A 266 14.95 18.97 3.97
CA LYS A 266 16.15 19.79 4.20
C LYS A 266 16.54 20.57 2.95
N ILE A 267 16.86 21.86 3.10
CA ILE A 267 17.38 22.69 2.00
C ILE A 267 18.75 22.19 1.52
N SER A 268 19.56 21.57 2.39
CA SER A 268 20.79 20.90 2.00
C SER A 268 20.57 19.74 1.02
N GLN A 269 19.40 19.11 1.06
CA GLN A 269 18.92 18.08 0.12
C GLN A 269 18.01 18.69 -0.97
N LYS A 270 18.12 19.99 -1.23
CA LYS A 270 17.34 20.70 -2.27
C LYS A 270 15.84 20.47 -2.13
N ALA A 271 15.32 20.60 -0.91
CA ALA A 271 13.89 20.47 -0.65
C ALA A 271 13.07 21.47 -1.48
N GLN A 272 11.97 20.98 -2.05
CA GLN A 272 11.11 21.70 -2.97
C GLN A 272 9.63 21.42 -2.66
N ILE A 273 8.78 22.34 -3.08
CA ILE A 273 7.34 22.12 -3.19
C ILE A 273 6.91 22.29 -4.64
N THR A 274 6.12 21.36 -5.14
CA THR A 274 5.64 21.35 -6.52
C THR A 274 4.12 21.39 -6.52
N LYS A 275 3.52 22.39 -7.18
CA LYS A 275 2.07 22.49 -7.31
C LYS A 275 1.53 21.38 -8.22
N VAL A 276 0.45 20.73 -7.80
CA VAL A 276 -0.32 19.83 -8.64
C VAL A 276 -1.35 20.64 -9.42
N ASN A 277 -1.15 20.78 -10.73
CA ASN A 277 -1.97 21.65 -11.56
C ASN A 277 -3.20 20.99 -12.14
N TYR A 278 -3.27 19.68 -12.11
CA TYR A 278 -4.43 18.94 -12.57
C TYR A 278 -5.53 19.00 -11.49
N PRO A 279 -6.80 19.16 -11.88
CA PRO A 279 -7.89 19.17 -10.90
C PRO A 279 -7.87 17.92 -10.03
N VAL A 280 -7.79 18.12 -8.72
CA VAL A 280 -7.85 17.04 -7.74
C VAL A 280 -9.30 16.66 -7.51
N THR A 281 -9.63 15.39 -7.64
CA THR A 281 -10.97 14.90 -7.30
C THR A 281 -11.11 14.78 -5.79
N THR A 282 -12.14 15.40 -5.23
CA THR A 282 -12.33 15.44 -3.78
C THR A 282 -13.72 14.98 -3.39
N TRP A 283 -13.85 14.35 -2.21
CA TRP A 283 -15.12 14.01 -1.59
C TRP A 283 -16.00 13.06 -2.42
N ALA A 284 -15.41 12.26 -3.29
CA ALA A 284 -16.10 11.23 -4.06
C ALA A 284 -16.13 9.91 -3.27
N GLY A 285 -17.23 9.19 -3.36
CA GLY A 285 -17.41 7.91 -2.68
C GLY A 285 -17.89 6.79 -3.59
N ILE A 286 -17.47 5.55 -3.31
CA ILE A 286 -17.95 4.33 -3.93
C ILE A 286 -18.37 3.39 -2.80
N GLU A 287 -19.64 2.97 -2.79
CA GLU A 287 -20.21 2.23 -1.68
C GLU A 287 -21.14 1.09 -2.11
N HIS A 288 -21.11 -0.03 -1.36
CA HIS A 288 -22.06 -1.13 -1.47
C HIS A 288 -22.17 -1.72 -2.89
N LEU A 289 -21.04 -2.00 -3.52
CA LEU A 289 -20.95 -2.47 -4.90
C LEU A 289 -20.11 -3.73 -5.04
N TRP A 290 -20.41 -4.50 -6.08
CA TRP A 290 -19.54 -5.55 -6.58
C TRP A 290 -19.02 -5.15 -7.97
N VAL A 291 -17.70 -5.13 -8.12
CA VAL A 291 -17.00 -4.65 -9.32
C VAL A 291 -16.38 -5.81 -10.06
N GLN A 292 -16.66 -5.94 -11.37
CA GLN A 292 -16.25 -7.08 -12.18
C GLN A 292 -15.68 -6.68 -13.55
N GLY A 293 -14.80 -7.52 -14.11
CA GLY A 293 -14.40 -7.50 -15.51
C GLY A 293 -13.35 -6.46 -15.90
N GLY A 294 -12.78 -5.76 -14.96
CA GLY A 294 -11.75 -4.76 -15.22
C GLY A 294 -10.43 -5.38 -15.72
N LYS A 295 -9.75 -4.67 -16.62
CA LYS A 295 -8.42 -5.04 -17.10
C LYS A 295 -7.45 -3.95 -16.72
N GLY A 296 -6.68 -4.18 -15.66
CA GLY A 296 -5.51 -3.38 -15.34
C GLY A 296 -4.50 -3.49 -16.49
N LEU A 297 -3.81 -2.43 -16.74
CA LEU A 297 -2.57 -2.49 -17.49
C LEU A 297 -1.48 -2.80 -16.48
N GLY A 298 -0.55 -3.68 -16.85
CA GLY A 298 0.56 -4.06 -16.00
C GLY A 298 1.27 -2.83 -15.42
N GLU A 299 1.95 -2.99 -14.32
CA GLU A 299 2.55 -1.91 -13.52
C GLU A 299 3.33 -0.89 -14.37
N TYR A 300 3.94 -1.36 -15.45
CA TYR A 300 4.75 -0.55 -16.35
C TYR A 300 3.99 0.11 -17.50
N LEU A 301 2.76 -0.28 -17.77
CA LEU A 301 2.02 0.15 -18.97
C LEU A 301 0.94 1.21 -18.70
N GLY A 302 1.08 2.00 -17.65
CA GLY A 302 0.15 3.08 -17.33
C GLY A 302 -0.56 2.91 -15.98
N ARG A 303 -0.17 1.92 -15.17
CA ARG A 303 -0.45 1.82 -13.73
C ARG A 303 -1.90 1.93 -13.32
N LYS A 304 -2.75 1.32 -14.09
CA LYS A 304 -4.19 1.34 -13.85
C LYS A 304 -4.59 0.11 -13.08
N ALA A 305 -5.33 0.30 -12.01
CA ALA A 305 -6.03 -0.79 -11.38
C ALA A 305 -6.98 -1.47 -12.38
N GLY A 306 -7.24 -2.75 -12.18
CA GLY A 306 -8.32 -3.42 -12.90
C GLY A 306 -9.68 -3.11 -12.28
N GLY A 307 -9.75 -3.06 -10.97
CA GLY A 307 -10.99 -2.80 -10.24
C GLY A 307 -11.29 -1.31 -10.09
N ILE A 308 -10.67 -0.67 -9.12
CA ILE A 308 -10.92 0.73 -8.74
C ILE A 308 -9.61 1.50 -8.75
N ASP A 309 -9.55 2.58 -9.52
CA ASP A 309 -8.40 3.48 -9.56
C ASP A 309 -8.74 4.81 -8.88
N ILE A 310 -8.04 5.11 -7.78
CA ILE A 310 -8.15 6.39 -7.07
C ILE A 310 -6.85 7.15 -7.34
N SER A 311 -6.90 8.09 -8.27
CA SER A 311 -5.72 8.82 -8.73
C SER A 311 -5.92 10.32 -8.60
N ASN A 312 -4.87 11.01 -8.14
CA ASN A 312 -4.92 12.46 -7.93
C ASN A 312 -6.19 12.91 -7.18
N ALA A 313 -6.43 12.31 -6.03
CA ALA A 313 -7.67 12.46 -5.27
C ALA A 313 -7.39 12.73 -3.79
N ALA A 314 -8.31 13.41 -3.13
CA ALA A 314 -8.24 13.66 -1.70
C ALA A 314 -9.62 13.55 -1.04
N TYR A 315 -9.64 13.06 0.21
CA TYR A 315 -10.86 12.91 1.02
C TYR A 315 -11.93 12.02 0.33
N CYS A 316 -11.48 11.06 -0.48
CA CYS A 316 -12.35 10.13 -1.20
C CYS A 316 -12.39 8.78 -0.50
N TRP A 317 -13.43 7.97 -0.78
CA TRP A 317 -13.55 6.69 -0.09
C TRP A 317 -14.13 5.57 -0.95
N VAL A 318 -13.72 4.35 -0.58
CA VAL A 318 -14.30 3.09 -1.01
C VAL A 318 -14.75 2.32 0.24
N LYS A 319 -16.01 1.93 0.31
CA LYS A 319 -16.57 1.24 1.46
C LYS A 319 -17.54 0.15 1.05
N ASP A 320 -17.42 -1.03 1.69
CA ASP A 320 -18.26 -2.19 1.44
C ASP A 320 -18.35 -2.51 -0.07
N VAL A 321 -17.16 -2.68 -0.68
CA VAL A 321 -17.03 -3.02 -2.09
C VAL A 321 -16.40 -4.40 -2.22
N GLN A 322 -16.94 -5.21 -3.11
CA GLN A 322 -16.36 -6.48 -3.50
C GLN A 322 -15.72 -6.37 -4.88
N THR A 323 -14.55 -7.01 -5.06
CA THR A 323 -13.93 -7.28 -6.35
C THR A 323 -13.52 -8.74 -6.41
N ASP A 324 -13.50 -9.35 -7.59
CA ASP A 324 -13.21 -10.77 -7.75
C ASP A 324 -12.31 -11.11 -8.95
N GLY A 325 -12.13 -12.39 -9.21
CA GLY A 325 -11.27 -12.97 -10.25
C GLY A 325 -11.64 -12.65 -11.69
N THR A 326 -12.65 -11.84 -11.94
CA THR A 326 -13.00 -11.38 -13.28
C THR A 326 -12.16 -10.22 -13.78
N LEU A 327 -11.33 -9.63 -12.89
CA LEU A 327 -10.44 -8.52 -13.21
C LEU A 327 -8.97 -8.95 -13.22
N THR A 328 -8.16 -8.24 -14.00
CA THR A 328 -6.70 -8.38 -14.03
C THR A 328 -6.03 -7.10 -13.55
N GLY A 329 -4.85 -7.21 -13.00
CA GLY A 329 -4.14 -6.09 -12.39
C GLY A 329 -4.55 -5.86 -10.93
N MET A 330 -4.28 -4.67 -10.40
CA MET A 330 -4.59 -4.33 -9.00
C MET A 330 -6.09 -4.25 -8.76
N HIS A 331 -6.55 -4.72 -7.60
CA HIS A 331 -7.95 -4.57 -7.20
C HIS A 331 -8.29 -3.11 -6.90
N VAL A 332 -7.43 -2.43 -6.12
CA VAL A 332 -7.53 -0.99 -5.83
C VAL A 332 -6.16 -0.35 -5.88
N ALA A 333 -6.05 0.81 -6.51
CA ALA A 333 -4.85 1.62 -6.44
C ALA A 333 -5.15 3.01 -5.86
N LEU A 334 -4.34 3.45 -4.90
CA LEU A 334 -4.31 4.82 -4.37
C LEU A 334 -3.04 5.48 -4.89
N THR A 335 -3.18 6.31 -5.92
CA THR A 335 -2.05 6.91 -6.64
C THR A 335 -2.00 8.42 -6.44
N GLY A 336 -1.01 8.92 -5.71
CA GLY A 336 -0.90 10.35 -5.39
C GLY A 336 -2.15 10.87 -4.68
N THR A 337 -2.60 10.16 -3.67
CA THR A 337 -3.80 10.47 -2.90
C THR A 337 -3.46 11.11 -1.56
N ASN A 338 -4.41 11.83 -0.99
CA ASN A 338 -4.29 12.38 0.36
C ASN A 338 -5.57 12.13 1.14
N ARG A 339 -5.47 11.55 2.33
CA ARG A 339 -6.60 11.28 3.23
C ARG A 339 -7.75 10.50 2.61
N CYS A 340 -7.46 9.63 1.65
CA CYS A 340 -8.44 8.70 1.11
C CYS A 340 -8.61 7.49 2.01
N VAL A 341 -9.78 6.86 1.95
CA VAL A 341 -10.13 5.73 2.82
C VAL A 341 -10.60 4.54 1.98
N VAL A 342 -10.04 3.36 2.23
CA VAL A 342 -10.54 2.07 1.71
C VAL A 342 -10.86 1.19 2.92
N ARG A 343 -12.13 0.86 3.11
CA ARG A 343 -12.54 0.11 4.30
C ARG A 343 -13.71 -0.84 4.09
N ASP A 344 -13.86 -1.77 5.00
CA ASP A 344 -14.98 -2.70 5.09
C ASP A 344 -15.23 -3.47 3.77
N SER A 345 -14.20 -3.66 2.95
CA SER A 345 -14.30 -4.15 1.58
C SER A 345 -13.66 -5.52 1.43
N HIS A 346 -14.03 -6.24 0.36
CA HIS A 346 -13.59 -7.60 0.11
C HIS A 346 -12.99 -7.74 -1.29
N PHE A 347 -11.67 -7.82 -1.34
CA PHE A 347 -10.88 -7.99 -2.55
C PHE A 347 -10.38 -9.43 -2.60
N HIS A 348 -10.71 -10.18 -3.65
CA HIS A 348 -10.35 -11.60 -3.66
C HIS A 348 -10.24 -12.19 -5.06
N ASN A 349 -9.55 -13.33 -5.13
CA ASN A 349 -9.44 -14.15 -6.34
C ASN A 349 -8.93 -13.35 -7.55
N SER A 350 -7.66 -12.94 -7.54
CA SER A 350 -7.05 -12.36 -8.75
C SER A 350 -7.14 -13.32 -9.93
N ALA A 351 -7.32 -12.80 -11.14
CA ALA A 351 -7.39 -13.62 -12.34
C ALA A 351 -6.06 -14.28 -12.71
N GLN A 352 -4.96 -13.81 -12.13
CA GLN A 352 -3.60 -14.29 -12.41
C GLN A 352 -2.77 -14.28 -11.13
N TYR A 353 -1.71 -15.11 -11.09
CA TYR A 353 -0.82 -15.26 -9.93
C TYR A 353 0.66 -15.31 -10.33
N GLY A 354 0.99 -15.05 -11.61
CA GLY A 354 2.36 -15.11 -12.11
C GLY A 354 3.17 -13.88 -11.72
N PHE A 355 4.48 -14.04 -11.68
CA PHE A 355 5.42 -12.94 -11.53
C PHE A 355 5.19 -11.87 -12.60
N GLY A 356 5.31 -10.60 -12.21
CA GLY A 356 5.20 -9.46 -13.13
C GLY A 356 3.79 -9.21 -13.69
N GLN A 357 2.77 -9.85 -13.15
CA GLN A 357 1.39 -9.70 -13.60
C GLN A 357 0.59 -8.69 -12.76
N ASP A 358 1.19 -8.06 -11.76
CA ASP A 358 0.59 -7.02 -10.90
C ASP A 358 -0.79 -7.35 -10.34
N ASN A 359 -0.97 -8.58 -9.91
CA ASN A 359 -2.23 -9.04 -9.35
C ASN A 359 -2.30 -8.74 -7.85
N TYR A 360 -2.13 -7.47 -7.52
CA TYR A 360 -2.11 -6.97 -6.16
C TYR A 360 -3.51 -6.57 -5.68
N GLY A 361 -3.72 -6.63 -4.38
CA GLY A 361 -4.96 -6.16 -3.78
C GLY A 361 -5.03 -4.63 -3.73
N ILE A 362 -4.52 -4.04 -2.67
CA ILE A 362 -4.54 -2.59 -2.45
C ILE A 362 -3.12 -2.05 -2.55
N VAL A 363 -2.90 -1.03 -3.39
CA VAL A 363 -1.58 -0.42 -3.59
C VAL A 363 -1.61 1.05 -3.25
N LEU A 364 -0.69 1.50 -2.37
CA LEU A 364 -0.46 2.91 -2.02
C LEU A 364 0.83 3.38 -2.69
N ARG A 365 0.78 4.49 -3.46
CA ARG A 365 1.95 4.92 -4.22
C ARG A 365 1.98 6.42 -4.55
N CYS A 366 3.10 6.87 -5.13
CA CYS A 366 3.28 8.22 -5.65
C CYS A 366 3.16 9.29 -4.57
N ALA A 367 3.91 9.12 -3.48
CA ALA A 367 3.94 10.02 -2.32
C ALA A 367 2.56 10.29 -1.70
N GLY A 368 1.58 9.40 -1.94
CA GLY A 368 0.28 9.48 -1.28
C GLY A 368 0.43 9.40 0.23
N ALA A 369 -0.26 10.29 0.96
CA ALA A 369 -0.07 10.46 2.40
C ALA A 369 -1.40 10.48 3.16
N ASP A 370 -1.32 10.11 4.45
CA ASP A 370 -2.46 10.15 5.38
C ASP A 370 -3.67 9.31 4.96
N ASN A 371 -3.50 8.31 4.11
CA ASN A 371 -4.58 7.42 3.70
C ASN A 371 -4.85 6.35 4.76
N LEU A 372 -6.08 5.84 4.80
CA LEU A 372 -6.50 4.77 5.70
C LEU A 372 -6.98 3.56 4.89
N VAL A 373 -6.36 2.42 5.12
CA VAL A 373 -6.77 1.10 4.60
C VAL A 373 -7.17 0.23 5.79
N GLU A 374 -8.47 0.07 6.05
CA GLU A 374 -8.93 -0.46 7.33
C GLU A 374 -10.05 -1.49 7.20
N ASN A 375 -9.96 -2.57 7.99
CA ASN A 375 -11.00 -3.60 8.12
C ASN A 375 -11.40 -4.21 6.76
N ASN A 376 -10.44 -4.39 5.85
CA ASN A 376 -10.66 -5.05 4.58
C ASN A 376 -10.27 -6.53 4.64
N ILE A 377 -10.81 -7.29 3.71
CA ILE A 377 -10.39 -8.66 3.41
C ILE A 377 -9.67 -8.63 2.07
N ALA A 378 -8.44 -9.14 2.00
CA ALA A 378 -7.65 -9.26 0.79
C ALA A 378 -7.07 -10.67 0.71
N ARG A 379 -7.58 -11.52 -0.20
CA ARG A 379 -7.25 -12.94 -0.26
C ARG A 379 -7.20 -13.48 -1.69
N TYR A 380 -6.41 -14.53 -1.88
CA TYR A 380 -6.28 -15.22 -3.16
C TYR A 380 -5.79 -14.29 -4.27
N MET A 381 -4.64 -13.72 -4.05
CA MET A 381 -3.96 -12.81 -4.97
C MET A 381 -2.43 -12.91 -4.83
N ASN A 382 -1.67 -12.14 -5.58
CA ASN A 382 -0.22 -12.13 -5.44
C ASN A 382 0.17 -11.44 -4.12
N LYS A 383 0.00 -10.12 -4.02
CA LYS A 383 0.26 -9.35 -2.79
C LYS A 383 -1.01 -8.61 -2.35
N PRO A 384 -1.56 -8.93 -1.16
CA PRO A 384 -2.77 -8.28 -0.66
C PRO A 384 -2.68 -6.77 -0.47
N ILE A 385 -1.61 -6.27 0.16
CA ILE A 385 -1.44 -4.83 0.41
C ILE A 385 0.02 -4.45 0.17
N LEU A 386 0.22 -3.35 -0.56
CA LEU A 386 1.54 -2.97 -1.03
C LEU A 386 1.79 -1.46 -0.93
N PHE A 387 2.97 -1.10 -0.42
CA PHE A 387 3.47 0.26 -0.42
C PHE A 387 4.52 0.42 -1.52
N ASN A 388 4.28 1.35 -2.45
CA ASN A 388 5.19 1.70 -3.54
C ASN A 388 5.46 3.20 -3.51
N ASN A 389 6.54 3.67 -2.89
CA ASN A 389 6.83 5.09 -2.74
C ASN A 389 5.65 5.88 -2.11
N SER A 390 5.18 5.47 -0.96
CA SER A 390 4.17 6.20 -0.20
C SER A 390 4.80 7.32 0.63
N GLY A 391 4.02 8.36 0.92
CA GLY A 391 4.50 9.64 1.45
C GLY A 391 4.40 9.83 2.96
N GLY A 392 4.18 8.76 3.72
CA GLY A 392 4.06 8.78 5.17
C GLY A 392 2.67 9.11 5.71
N GLY A 393 2.47 8.79 6.98
CA GLY A 393 1.19 9.00 7.67
C GLY A 393 0.07 8.05 7.29
N ASN A 394 0.29 7.16 6.32
CA ASN A 394 -0.69 6.16 5.95
C ASN A 394 -0.80 5.09 7.04
N VAL A 395 -2.01 4.55 7.19
CA VAL A 395 -2.27 3.45 8.11
C VAL A 395 -2.93 2.30 7.35
N VAL A 396 -2.34 1.11 7.49
CA VAL A 396 -2.92 -0.17 7.11
C VAL A 396 -3.30 -0.88 8.40
N GLY A 397 -4.61 -0.87 8.73
CA GLY A 397 -5.08 -1.29 10.04
C GLY A 397 -6.22 -2.29 10.02
N TYR A 398 -6.17 -3.29 10.89
CA TYR A 398 -7.24 -4.27 11.15
C TYR A 398 -7.72 -5.04 9.91
N ASN A 399 -6.89 -5.19 8.88
CA ASN A 399 -7.20 -5.97 7.69
C ASN A 399 -6.93 -7.47 7.93
N TYR A 400 -7.64 -8.31 7.18
CA TYR A 400 -7.36 -9.72 7.05
C TYR A 400 -6.77 -10.01 5.67
N ALA A 401 -5.47 -10.30 5.64
CA ALA A 401 -4.69 -10.59 4.45
C ALA A 401 -4.16 -12.02 4.52
N ASP A 402 -4.51 -12.87 3.55
CA ASP A 402 -4.19 -14.30 3.58
C ASP A 402 -4.31 -14.93 2.20
N ASN A 403 -3.66 -16.07 1.99
CA ASN A 403 -3.65 -16.80 0.71
C ASN A 403 -3.07 -15.97 -0.45
N GLU A 404 -1.94 -15.35 -0.22
CA GLU A 404 -1.10 -14.73 -1.23
C GLU A 404 -0.11 -15.74 -1.80
N TRP A 405 -0.06 -15.79 -3.14
CA TRP A 405 0.76 -16.76 -3.84
C TRP A 405 1.41 -16.18 -5.07
N SER A 406 2.66 -16.54 -5.29
CA SER A 406 3.32 -16.37 -6.56
C SER A 406 3.51 -17.73 -7.23
N LEU A 407 3.19 -17.78 -8.52
CA LEU A 407 3.33 -18.97 -9.34
C LEU A 407 4.40 -18.71 -10.39
N ASP A 408 5.56 -19.33 -10.25
CA ASP A 408 6.61 -19.27 -11.26
C ASP A 408 6.43 -20.38 -12.28
N SER A 409 6.06 -20.00 -13.51
CA SER A 409 5.91 -20.94 -14.62
C SER A 409 7.23 -21.57 -15.07
N ASN A 410 8.38 -20.96 -14.76
CA ASN A 410 9.68 -21.44 -15.21
C ASN A 410 10.24 -22.53 -14.30
N ASN A 411 9.92 -22.46 -13.00
CA ASN A 411 10.45 -23.38 -12.00
C ASN A 411 9.41 -24.37 -11.47
N GLY A 412 8.14 -24.19 -11.80
CA GLY A 412 7.03 -24.98 -11.23
C GLY A 412 6.84 -24.72 -9.74
N ASP A 413 7.49 -23.72 -9.22
CA ASP A 413 7.49 -23.39 -7.80
C ASP A 413 6.31 -22.49 -7.48
N GLN A 414 5.68 -22.79 -6.36
CA GLN A 414 4.67 -21.95 -5.76
C GLN A 414 5.20 -21.55 -4.41
N PHE A 415 5.25 -20.27 -4.15
CA PHE A 415 5.67 -19.81 -2.85
C PHE A 415 4.69 -18.76 -2.30
N GLN A 416 4.67 -18.68 -1.00
CA GLN A 416 3.93 -17.69 -0.27
C GLN A 416 4.58 -16.33 -0.50
N GLU A 417 3.80 -15.38 -0.96
CA GLU A 417 4.21 -13.97 -1.05
C GLU A 417 4.03 -13.27 0.30
N THR A 418 4.52 -12.05 0.40
CA THR A 418 4.32 -11.21 1.58
C THR A 418 2.93 -10.56 1.52
N SER A 419 2.13 -10.73 2.56
CA SER A 419 0.74 -10.24 2.61
C SER A 419 0.65 -8.71 2.66
N ILE A 420 1.55 -8.08 3.41
CA ILE A 420 1.67 -6.62 3.53
C ILE A 420 3.14 -6.28 3.38
N ASP A 421 3.49 -5.61 2.30
CA ASP A 421 4.87 -5.45 1.89
C ASP A 421 5.20 -4.03 1.41
N SER A 422 6.49 -3.68 1.42
CA SER A 422 7.04 -2.56 0.67
C SER A 422 7.75 -3.09 -0.58
N HIS A 423 7.57 -2.45 -1.73
CA HIS A 423 8.02 -3.05 -2.98
C HIS A 423 8.68 -2.08 -3.97
N CYS A 424 8.81 -0.85 -3.69
CA CYS A 424 9.56 0.12 -4.48
C CYS A 424 9.82 1.38 -3.67
N THR A 425 10.95 1.90 -3.91
CA THR A 425 11.54 3.18 -3.59
C THR A 425 10.98 3.91 -2.37
N PHE A 426 11.47 3.50 -1.26
CA PHE A 426 11.47 4.18 0.02
C PHE A 426 10.09 4.63 0.53
N PRO A 427 9.12 3.72 0.68
CA PRO A 427 8.00 4.01 1.56
C PRO A 427 8.51 4.27 2.98
N HIS A 428 7.95 5.26 3.65
CA HIS A 428 8.46 5.72 4.95
C HIS A 428 7.35 6.26 5.84
N MET A 429 7.56 6.19 7.17
CA MET A 429 6.63 6.71 8.18
C MET A 429 5.22 6.11 8.11
N GLU A 430 5.12 4.84 7.69
CA GLU A 430 3.87 4.10 7.58
C GLU A 430 3.57 3.31 8.86
N LEU A 431 2.29 3.11 9.16
CA LEU A 431 1.83 2.26 10.27
C LEU A 431 1.08 1.03 9.75
N ILE A 432 1.56 -0.14 10.14
CA ILE A 432 0.92 -1.43 9.92
C ILE A 432 0.44 -1.93 11.29
N GLU A 433 -0.88 -1.81 11.58
CA GLU A 433 -1.39 -2.03 12.93
C GLU A 433 -2.60 -2.96 12.96
N GLY A 434 -2.60 -3.92 13.87
CA GLY A 434 -3.78 -4.70 14.20
C GLY A 434 -4.23 -5.66 13.10
N ASN A 435 -3.43 -5.91 12.08
CA ASN A 435 -3.78 -6.80 10.99
C ASN A 435 -3.62 -8.28 11.38
N HIS A 436 -4.35 -9.15 10.70
CA HIS A 436 -4.04 -10.56 10.60
C HIS A 436 -3.50 -10.84 9.22
N ALA A 437 -2.28 -11.31 9.15
CA ALA A 437 -1.57 -11.63 7.93
C ALA A 437 -0.80 -12.94 8.06
N ALA A 438 -0.48 -13.60 6.96
CA ALA A 438 0.40 -14.75 7.00
C ALA A 438 1.85 -14.30 7.11
N HIS A 439 2.23 -13.27 6.37
CA HIS A 439 3.57 -12.70 6.32
C HIS A 439 3.50 -11.18 6.14
N VAL A 440 4.30 -10.43 6.88
CA VAL A 440 4.45 -8.99 6.68
C VAL A 440 5.92 -8.62 6.52
N GLY A 441 6.21 -7.58 5.76
CA GLY A 441 7.62 -7.28 5.52
C GLY A 441 7.91 -5.90 4.96
N ALA A 442 9.20 -5.70 4.80
CA ALA A 442 9.80 -4.63 4.06
C ALA A 442 10.85 -5.25 3.15
N SER A 443 10.54 -5.39 1.86
CA SER A 443 11.47 -5.95 0.88
C SER A 443 12.23 -4.87 0.14
N THR A 444 13.49 -5.16 -0.21
CA THR A 444 14.33 -4.27 -1.01
C THR A 444 14.09 -4.42 -2.51
N THR A 445 13.02 -5.08 -2.91
CA THR A 445 12.66 -5.22 -4.32
C THR A 445 12.45 -3.84 -4.94
N HIS A 446 13.35 -3.46 -5.85
CA HIS A 446 13.39 -2.16 -6.55
C HIS A 446 13.64 -0.93 -5.68
N GLY A 447 14.25 -1.10 -4.53
CA GLY A 447 14.66 -0.04 -3.62
C GLY A 447 14.33 -0.38 -2.18
N ASN A 448 15.03 0.24 -1.25
CA ASN A 448 14.83 0.00 0.17
C ASN A 448 13.63 0.76 0.75
N ALA A 449 13.23 0.40 1.95
CA ALA A 449 12.24 1.07 2.78
C ALA A 449 12.86 1.54 4.12
N GLY A 450 12.18 2.43 4.81
CA GLY A 450 12.63 2.85 6.13
C GLY A 450 11.51 3.43 6.99
N TYR A 451 11.72 3.44 8.32
CA TYR A 451 10.81 4.10 9.26
C TYR A 451 9.39 3.54 9.25
N LEU A 452 9.23 2.24 8.90
CA LEU A 452 7.94 1.58 9.01
C LEU A 452 7.71 1.09 10.44
N THR A 453 6.46 1.15 10.90
CA THR A 453 6.06 0.70 12.22
C THR A 453 5.06 -0.45 12.11
N PHE A 454 5.43 -1.61 12.62
CA PHE A 454 4.60 -2.81 12.75
C PHE A 454 4.13 -2.94 14.20
N PHE A 455 2.84 -2.73 14.43
CA PHE A 455 2.29 -2.67 15.78
C PHE A 455 1.07 -3.56 15.95
N ARG A 456 1.08 -4.43 16.98
CA ARG A 456 -0.05 -5.31 17.33
C ARG A 456 -0.65 -6.08 16.15
N ASN A 457 0.19 -6.61 15.24
CA ASN A 457 -0.28 -7.52 14.21
C ASN A 457 -0.23 -8.98 14.71
N TYR A 458 -1.15 -9.81 14.25
CA TYR A 458 -1.01 -11.25 14.28
C TYR A 458 -0.48 -11.71 12.92
N VAL A 459 0.73 -12.22 12.91
CA VAL A 459 1.41 -12.70 11.71
C VAL A 459 1.68 -14.18 11.88
N SER A 460 0.84 -14.99 11.26
CA SER A 460 0.77 -16.42 11.53
C SER A 460 1.92 -17.24 10.97
N SER A 461 2.74 -16.69 10.08
CA SER A 461 3.74 -17.39 9.24
C SER A 461 3.16 -18.54 8.42
N GLN A 462 1.85 -18.61 8.30
CA GLN A 462 1.14 -19.65 7.59
C GLN A 462 -0.11 -19.12 6.97
N GLN A 463 -0.31 -19.47 5.73
CA GLN A 463 -1.57 -19.30 5.07
C GLN A 463 -2.60 -20.32 5.56
N ALA A 464 -3.86 -19.94 5.54
CA ALA A 464 -4.92 -20.91 5.69
C ALA A 464 -4.79 -21.95 4.57
N PRO A 465 -4.97 -23.27 4.89
CA PRO A 465 -4.92 -24.30 3.86
C PRO A 465 -5.79 -23.91 2.71
N ASN A 466 -5.19 -23.73 1.55
CA ASN A 466 -5.98 -23.46 0.40
C ASN A 466 -5.93 -24.51 -0.60
N PRO A 467 -6.99 -24.81 -1.11
CA PRO A 467 -6.97 -25.58 -2.31
C PRO A 467 -7.85 -25.09 -3.41
N ILE A 468 -8.44 -23.93 -3.25
CA ILE A 468 -9.61 -23.64 -4.09
C ILE A 468 -9.24 -22.83 -5.31
N ILE A 469 -8.01 -22.33 -5.39
CA ILE A 469 -7.57 -21.68 -6.61
C ILE A 469 -7.35 -22.75 -7.66
N TRP A 470 -8.33 -22.85 -8.57
CA TRP A 470 -8.20 -23.57 -9.83
C TRP A 470 -7.89 -25.06 -9.74
N SER A 471 -8.42 -25.75 -8.78
CA SER A 471 -8.19 -27.20 -8.63
C SER A 471 -6.72 -27.61 -8.50
N LEU A 472 -5.83 -26.69 -8.22
CA LEU A 472 -4.44 -27.04 -7.94
C LEU A 472 -4.39 -27.87 -6.66
N PRO A 473 -3.54 -28.91 -6.62
CA PRO A 473 -3.38 -29.66 -5.38
C PRO A 473 -2.92 -28.71 -4.27
N ALA A 474 -3.36 -28.98 -3.05
CA ALA A 474 -2.83 -28.28 -1.88
C ALA A 474 -1.31 -28.44 -1.91
N LEU A 475 -0.61 -27.32 -2.12
CA LEU A 475 0.82 -27.34 -2.20
C LEU A 475 1.41 -27.20 -0.81
N PRO A 476 2.48 -27.92 -0.51
CA PRO A 476 3.18 -27.69 0.73
C PRO A 476 3.72 -26.27 0.71
N GLN A 477 3.50 -25.54 1.79
CA GLN A 477 4.15 -24.26 2.04
C GLN A 477 5.62 -24.54 2.32
N THR A 478 6.47 -24.36 1.30
CA THR A 478 7.87 -24.72 1.37
C THR A 478 8.82 -23.54 1.38
N GLY A 479 8.31 -22.32 1.16
CA GLY A 479 9.09 -21.09 1.19
C GLY A 479 8.35 -19.95 1.85
N ASN A 480 9.05 -18.90 2.25
CA ASN A 480 8.54 -17.68 2.88
C ASN A 480 7.61 -17.95 4.07
N VAL A 481 8.04 -18.84 4.96
CA VAL A 481 7.30 -19.18 6.17
C VAL A 481 7.64 -18.27 7.35
N GLU A 482 8.31 -17.18 7.10
CA GLU A 482 8.63 -16.14 8.05
C GLU A 482 7.38 -15.36 8.44
N ALA A 483 7.34 -14.87 9.67
CA ALA A 483 6.24 -13.99 10.09
C ALA A 483 6.51 -12.55 9.65
N LEU A 484 7.70 -12.04 9.91
CA LEU A 484 8.10 -10.68 9.56
C LEU A 484 9.47 -10.67 8.92
N GLU A 485 9.55 -10.07 7.74
CA GLU A 485 10.76 -9.91 6.94
C GLU A 485 11.20 -8.44 6.90
N ILE A 486 12.47 -8.18 7.14
CA ILE A 486 13.10 -6.87 6.91
C ILE A 486 14.40 -7.14 6.17
N ASP A 487 14.45 -6.74 4.91
CA ASP A 487 15.59 -7.00 4.06
C ASP A 487 16.83 -6.16 4.42
N ALA A 488 17.97 -6.62 3.95
CA ALA A 488 19.22 -5.88 4.11
C ALA A 488 19.15 -4.51 3.42
N GLY A 489 19.59 -3.49 4.14
CA GLY A 489 19.54 -2.12 3.63
C GLY A 489 18.23 -1.37 3.93
N ASP A 490 17.17 -2.05 4.37
CA ASP A 490 16.05 -1.39 5.04
C ASP A 490 16.49 -0.92 6.42
N HIS A 491 15.91 0.16 6.94
CA HIS A 491 16.42 0.67 8.19
C HIS A 491 15.39 1.44 9.03
N ASP A 492 15.75 1.66 10.29
CA ASP A 492 14.96 2.41 11.27
C ASP A 492 13.53 1.88 11.44
N MET A 493 13.36 0.55 11.30
CA MET A 493 12.07 -0.11 11.50
C MET A 493 11.69 -0.19 12.97
N THR A 494 10.39 -0.14 13.25
CA THR A 494 9.82 -0.30 14.59
C THR A 494 8.88 -1.50 14.62
N VAL A 495 9.17 -2.50 15.46
CA VAL A 495 8.43 -3.77 15.57
C VAL A 495 8.01 -3.98 17.02
N ILE A 496 6.75 -3.65 17.36
CA ILE A 496 6.31 -3.59 18.75
C ILE A 496 4.95 -4.29 18.95
N GLY A 497 4.85 -5.14 19.98
CA GLY A 497 3.59 -5.69 20.44
C GLY A 497 2.93 -6.70 19.50
N ASN A 498 3.62 -7.17 18.47
CA ASN A 498 3.09 -8.14 17.51
C ASN A 498 3.06 -9.56 18.12
N VAL A 499 2.20 -10.41 17.55
CA VAL A 499 2.19 -11.85 17.77
C VAL A 499 2.73 -12.50 16.49
N LEU A 500 3.90 -13.11 16.58
CA LEU A 500 4.65 -13.61 15.44
C LEU A 500 4.72 -15.15 15.46
N GLY A 501 4.36 -15.77 14.34
CA GLY A 501 4.29 -17.20 14.18
C GLY A 501 3.02 -17.84 14.74
N SER A 502 2.92 -19.16 14.62
CA SER A 502 1.81 -19.95 15.16
C SER A 502 2.31 -21.30 15.69
N THR A 503 1.56 -21.89 16.62
CA THR A 503 1.86 -23.24 17.13
C THR A 503 1.70 -24.32 16.06
N SER A 504 0.89 -24.08 15.04
CA SER A 504 0.72 -25.01 13.92
C SER A 504 1.86 -24.95 12.91
N SER A 505 2.64 -23.87 12.87
CA SER A 505 3.87 -23.80 12.08
C SER A 505 4.85 -24.91 12.49
N ALA A 506 4.93 -25.22 13.78
CA ALA A 506 5.73 -26.33 14.30
C ALA A 506 5.17 -27.71 13.90
N ALA A 507 3.86 -27.83 13.69
CA ALA A 507 3.20 -29.10 13.39
C ALA A 507 3.32 -29.52 11.92
N LEU A 508 3.67 -28.60 11.00
CA LEU A 508 3.83 -28.91 9.58
C LEU A 508 5.11 -29.70 9.26
N GLY A 509 5.96 -29.97 10.26
CA GLY A 509 7.21 -30.68 10.03
C GLY A 509 8.15 -29.96 9.04
N LEU A 510 7.79 -28.74 8.66
CA LEU A 510 8.74 -27.86 8.02
C LEU A 510 9.91 -27.74 8.99
N PRO A 511 11.15 -27.88 8.52
CA PRO A 511 12.25 -27.54 9.36
C PRO A 511 12.11 -26.04 9.65
N LEU A 512 11.43 -25.75 10.74
CA LEU A 512 11.65 -24.54 11.48
C LEU A 512 13.09 -24.62 12.01
N SER A 513 14.00 -24.89 11.14
CA SER A 513 15.42 -24.62 11.36
C SER A 513 15.67 -23.13 11.19
N LEU A 514 14.90 -22.57 11.81
CA LEU A 514 14.74 -21.34 12.36
C LEU A 514 15.85 -21.12 13.31
N GLY A 515 17.01 -20.90 12.77
CA GLY A 515 18.18 -20.67 13.56
C GLY A 515 18.37 -21.66 14.70
N THR A 516 19.49 -21.68 15.28
CA THR A 516 19.86 -22.51 16.43
C THR A 516 18.75 -22.47 17.51
N ALA A 517 18.32 -23.60 18.01
CA ALA A 517 17.34 -23.72 19.08
C ALA A 517 17.57 -22.66 20.17
N GLY A 518 16.55 -21.86 20.46
CA GLY A 518 16.64 -20.78 21.44
C GLY A 518 16.80 -19.37 20.87
N VAL A 519 16.84 -19.20 19.56
CA VAL A 519 16.82 -17.89 18.92
C VAL A 519 15.36 -17.45 18.75
N SER A 520 15.11 -16.20 19.00
CA SER A 520 13.84 -15.54 19.05
C SER A 520 13.18 -15.48 17.67
N THR A 521 11.85 -15.42 17.66
CA THR A 521 10.99 -15.35 16.48
C THR A 521 10.73 -13.95 15.97
N VAL A 522 11.51 -12.96 16.29
CA VAL A 522 11.48 -11.72 15.51
C VAL A 522 12.18 -12.05 14.21
N TYR A 523 11.38 -12.39 13.21
CA TYR A 523 11.85 -12.82 11.93
C TYR A 523 12.28 -11.60 11.15
N MET A 524 13.53 -11.42 11.11
CA MET A 524 14.18 -10.59 10.13
C MET A 524 14.83 -11.56 9.17
N ALA A 525 14.08 -11.96 8.16
CA ALA A 525 14.66 -12.67 7.07
C ALA A 525 15.56 -11.71 6.36
N TYR A 526 16.78 -11.99 6.43
CA TYR A 526 17.79 -11.43 5.60
C TYR A 526 17.83 -12.23 4.30
N ASP A 527 18.13 -11.57 3.21
CA ASP A 527 18.32 -12.18 1.91
C ASP A 527 19.49 -13.16 1.89
N ASP A 528 19.30 -14.29 2.54
CA ASP A 528 20.12 -15.47 2.36
C ASP A 528 19.18 -16.65 2.11
N ASN A 529 18.85 -16.87 0.84
CA ASN A 529 18.11 -18.03 0.36
C ASN A 529 18.71 -19.38 0.76
N SER A 530 19.80 -19.38 1.52
CA SER A 530 20.50 -20.59 1.92
C SER A 530 19.99 -21.24 3.20
N SER A 531 19.16 -20.56 3.96
CA SER A 531 18.59 -21.14 5.21
C SER A 531 17.30 -20.44 5.59
N PRO A 532 16.18 -21.15 5.68
CA PRO A 532 14.97 -20.61 6.27
C PRO A 532 15.24 -20.36 7.77
N THR A 533 15.68 -19.17 8.08
CA THR A 533 15.93 -18.76 9.46
C THR A 533 14.94 -17.73 9.90
N ILE A 534 14.35 -17.98 11.05
CA ILE A 534 13.51 -17.03 11.80
C ILE A 534 14.29 -15.78 12.19
N PHE A 535 15.60 -15.84 12.18
CA PHE A 535 16.57 -14.80 12.39
C PHE A 535 17.71 -15.00 11.44
N LEU A 536 17.58 -14.48 10.30
CA LEU A 536 18.74 -14.01 9.62
C LEU A 536 19.01 -12.58 10.06
N LEU A 537 19.65 -12.50 11.15
CA LEU A 537 20.55 -11.42 11.41
C LEU A 537 21.62 -11.60 10.37
N GLY A 538 21.47 -11.00 9.24
CA GLY A 538 22.51 -10.70 8.31
C GLY A 538 23.70 -10.22 9.08
N ALA A 539 24.81 -9.96 8.54
CA ALA A 539 25.96 -9.52 9.34
C ALA A 539 25.43 -8.60 10.44
N LYS A 540 25.68 -8.90 11.71
CA LYS A 540 25.24 -8.14 12.89
C LYS A 540 25.48 -6.62 12.76
N THR A 541 26.08 -6.22 11.68
CA THR A 541 26.47 -4.89 11.25
C THR A 541 25.54 -4.28 10.19
N ASP A 542 24.57 -5.03 9.67
CA ASP A 542 23.65 -4.47 8.70
C ASP A 542 22.75 -3.41 9.34
N VAL A 543 22.39 -2.40 8.55
CA VAL A 543 21.59 -1.29 9.02
C VAL A 543 20.19 -1.73 9.45
N SER A 544 19.61 -2.73 8.80
CA SER A 544 18.30 -3.29 9.16
C SER A 544 18.29 -3.87 10.58
N VAL A 545 19.43 -4.35 11.05
CA VAL A 545 19.62 -4.90 12.40
C VAL A 545 20.01 -3.84 13.41
N THR A 546 20.97 -3.00 13.04
CA THR A 546 21.56 -2.03 13.98
C THR A 546 20.66 -0.86 14.32
N THR A 547 19.69 -0.55 13.45
CA THR A 547 18.69 0.51 13.67
C THR A 547 17.32 -0.01 14.09
N LEU A 548 17.11 -1.34 14.11
CA LEU A 548 15.82 -1.93 14.48
C LEU A 548 15.42 -1.60 15.91
N ARG A 549 14.22 -1.07 16.06
CA ARG A 549 13.55 -0.93 17.36
C ARG A 549 12.50 -2.01 17.54
N TRP A 550 12.75 -2.96 18.43
CA TRP A 550 11.82 -4.06 18.73
C TRP A 550 11.47 -4.09 20.20
N HIS A 551 10.22 -4.44 20.56
CA HIS A 551 9.80 -4.53 21.95
C HIS A 551 8.44 -5.20 22.13
N GLY A 552 8.30 -6.05 23.16
CA GLY A 552 7.03 -6.63 23.56
C GLY A 552 6.36 -7.50 22.50
N ASN A 553 7.11 -8.11 21.59
CA ASN A 553 6.53 -9.04 20.62
C ASN A 553 6.37 -10.43 21.27
N PHE A 554 5.25 -11.10 20.97
CA PHE A 554 5.01 -12.47 21.42
C PHE A 554 5.52 -13.45 20.38
N ASP A 555 6.46 -14.29 20.80
CA ASP A 555 6.97 -15.41 20.05
C ASP A 555 6.00 -16.61 20.23
N ALA A 556 5.15 -16.86 19.23
CA ALA A 556 4.14 -17.90 19.30
C ALA A 556 4.73 -19.31 19.21
N VAL A 557 5.92 -19.48 18.66
CA VAL A 557 6.61 -20.76 18.55
C VAL A 557 7.19 -21.18 19.91
N ASN A 558 7.82 -20.24 20.62
CA ASN A 558 8.46 -20.49 21.92
C ASN A 558 7.55 -20.13 23.12
N GLY A 559 6.37 -19.55 22.87
CA GLY A 559 5.40 -19.22 23.91
C GLY A 559 5.86 -18.13 24.88
N LYS A 560 6.60 -17.14 24.41
CA LYS A 560 7.18 -16.10 25.29
C LYS A 560 7.09 -14.70 24.72
N VAL A 561 7.03 -13.69 25.58
CA VAL A 561 7.12 -12.28 25.20
C VAL A 561 8.59 -11.84 25.15
N MET A 562 8.94 -11.15 24.10
CA MET A 562 10.27 -10.63 23.84
C MET A 562 10.32 -9.15 24.24
N TRP A 563 10.84 -8.85 25.42
CA TRP A 563 11.03 -7.48 25.91
C TRP A 563 12.45 -6.99 25.63
N ASN A 564 12.59 -5.86 24.95
CA ASN A 564 13.88 -5.23 24.75
C ASN A 564 14.37 -4.63 26.08
N PRO A 565 15.51 -5.05 26.60
CA PRO A 565 16.00 -4.58 27.92
C PRO A 565 16.33 -3.07 27.95
N ASN A 566 16.49 -2.43 26.80
CA ASN A 566 16.78 -1.01 26.72
C ASN A 566 15.51 -0.13 26.73
N ILE A 567 14.30 -0.74 26.74
CA ILE A 567 13.02 -0.05 26.83
C ILE A 567 12.37 -0.40 28.17
N ALA A 568 12.27 0.57 29.06
CA ALA A 568 11.87 0.33 30.44
C ALA A 568 10.37 0.00 30.60
N THR A 569 9.50 0.57 29.79
CA THR A 569 8.06 0.35 29.88
C THR A 569 7.68 -0.97 29.24
N GLN A 570 6.82 -1.74 29.91
CA GLN A 570 6.16 -2.92 29.34
C GLN A 570 4.67 -2.67 29.08
N VAL A 571 4.24 -1.42 29.17
CA VAL A 571 2.88 -1.02 28.89
C VAL A 571 2.78 -0.65 27.40
N LEU A 572 1.93 -1.37 26.68
CA LEU A 572 1.66 -1.14 25.28
C LEU A 572 0.33 -0.36 25.13
N PRO A 573 0.28 0.73 24.33
CA PRO A 573 -0.98 1.39 24.03
C PRO A 573 -1.93 0.43 23.29
N ALA A 574 -3.22 0.70 23.35
CA ALA A 574 -4.19 -0.11 22.63
C ALA A 574 -4.08 0.09 21.09
N SER A 575 -3.71 1.28 20.66
CA SER A 575 -3.47 1.66 19.26
C SER A 575 -2.51 2.84 19.20
N LEU A 576 -1.85 3.03 18.06
CA LEU A 576 -1.01 4.19 17.78
C LEU A 576 -1.75 5.30 17.02
N TYR A 577 -2.95 5.02 16.48
CA TYR A 577 -3.75 6.02 15.79
C TYR A 577 -5.17 6.21 16.35
N TYR A 578 -5.71 5.22 17.07
CA TYR A 578 -6.97 5.36 17.79
C TYR A 578 -6.75 5.73 19.27
N LYS A 579 -7.41 6.79 19.74
CA LYS A 579 -7.39 7.20 21.17
C LYS A 579 -8.25 6.30 22.06
N SER A 580 -9.23 5.60 21.48
CA SER A 580 -10.16 4.70 22.17
C SER A 580 -10.70 3.67 21.18
N LYS A 581 -11.38 2.63 21.71
CA LYS A 581 -12.06 1.63 20.87
C LYS A 581 -12.91 2.31 19.80
N PRO A 582 -12.67 2.05 18.51
CA PRO A 582 -13.41 2.71 17.45
C PRO A 582 -14.89 2.31 17.46
N ALA A 583 -15.75 3.25 17.07
CA ALA A 583 -17.20 3.06 17.14
C ALA A 583 -17.71 1.94 16.20
N TRP A 584 -17.00 1.65 15.12
CA TRP A 584 -17.30 0.57 14.18
C TRP A 584 -16.93 -0.83 14.70
N TRP A 585 -16.10 -0.91 15.76
CA TRP A 585 -15.66 -2.20 16.30
C TRP A 585 -16.84 -2.89 17.03
N PRO A 586 -17.09 -4.20 16.80
CA PRO A 586 -18.26 -4.88 17.37
C PRO A 586 -18.35 -4.74 18.88
N SER A 587 -19.56 -4.46 19.36
CA SER A 587 -19.84 -4.44 20.80
C SER A 587 -19.61 -5.85 21.39
N GLY A 588 -18.97 -5.90 22.56
CA GLY A 588 -18.65 -7.18 23.21
C GLY A 588 -17.34 -7.86 22.73
N SER A 589 -16.76 -7.46 21.60
CA SER A 589 -15.44 -7.94 21.19
C SER A 589 -14.33 -7.16 21.89
N ALA A 590 -13.27 -7.87 22.28
CA ALA A 590 -12.09 -7.26 22.88
C ALA A 590 -11.41 -6.30 21.91
N TRP A 591 -10.86 -5.20 22.43
CA TRP A 591 -10.01 -4.27 21.69
C TRP A 591 -8.95 -3.69 22.65
N PRO A 592 -7.66 -3.72 22.32
CA PRO A 592 -7.11 -4.38 21.12
C PRO A 592 -7.40 -5.88 21.08
N TRP A 593 -7.45 -6.45 19.88
CA TRP A 593 -7.81 -7.86 19.70
C TRP A 593 -6.59 -8.79 19.76
N VAL A 594 -5.38 -8.26 19.66
CA VAL A 594 -4.13 -9.00 19.59
C VAL A 594 -3.03 -8.28 20.36
N GLY A 595 -2.14 -9.05 20.96
CA GLY A 595 -0.97 -8.55 21.65
C GLY A 595 -0.55 -9.41 22.82
N PRO A 596 0.69 -9.25 23.32
CA PRO A 596 1.22 -10.05 24.44
C PRO A 596 0.48 -9.79 25.77
N ASP A 597 -0.19 -8.65 25.88
CA ASP A 597 -0.93 -8.15 27.04
C ASP A 597 -2.46 -8.36 26.93
N VAL A 598 -2.92 -9.06 25.89
CA VAL A 598 -4.33 -9.38 25.64
C VAL A 598 -4.64 -10.82 26.04
N THR A 599 -5.87 -11.09 26.46
CA THR A 599 -6.33 -12.44 26.79
C THR A 599 -7.64 -12.76 26.04
N PRO A 600 -7.66 -13.74 25.14
CA PRO A 600 -6.50 -14.51 24.64
C PRO A 600 -5.53 -13.62 23.86
N ILE A 601 -4.26 -14.02 23.75
CA ILE A 601 -3.20 -13.28 23.05
C ILE A 601 -3.58 -12.93 21.61
N VAL A 602 -4.31 -13.82 20.94
CA VAL A 602 -4.99 -13.60 19.66
C VAL A 602 -6.48 -13.75 19.89
N GLY A 603 -7.21 -12.68 19.74
CA GLY A 603 -8.66 -12.64 19.86
C GLY A 603 -9.36 -12.79 18.51
N THR A 604 -10.39 -12.00 18.28
CA THR A 604 -11.23 -12.08 17.09
C THR A 604 -11.15 -10.79 16.29
N LEU A 605 -10.67 -10.88 15.05
CA LEU A 605 -10.64 -9.77 14.11
C LEU A 605 -11.94 -9.74 13.28
N PRO A 606 -12.66 -8.59 13.19
CA PRO A 606 -13.91 -8.51 12.44
C PRO A 606 -13.79 -8.91 10.97
N ALA A 607 -12.76 -8.45 10.27
CA ALA A 607 -12.50 -8.80 8.87
C ALA A 607 -12.29 -10.32 8.68
N GLN A 608 -11.61 -11.00 9.62
CA GLN A 608 -11.43 -12.45 9.56
C GLN A 608 -12.76 -13.20 9.73
N VAL A 609 -13.62 -12.75 10.64
CA VAL A 609 -14.95 -13.34 10.83
C VAL A 609 -15.80 -13.18 9.57
N ALA A 610 -15.79 -12.00 8.96
CA ALA A 610 -16.48 -11.74 7.71
C ALA A 610 -15.95 -12.62 6.58
N SER A 611 -14.62 -12.78 6.48
CA SER A 611 -14.00 -13.68 5.51
C SER A 611 -14.41 -15.14 5.69
N ALA A 612 -14.46 -15.62 6.92
CA ALA A 612 -14.87 -17.01 7.23
C ALA A 612 -16.32 -17.30 6.86
N ALA A 613 -17.18 -16.28 6.89
CA ALA A 613 -18.59 -16.40 6.49
C ALA A 613 -18.79 -16.37 4.96
N PHE A 614 -17.79 -15.97 4.19
CA PHE A 614 -17.87 -15.85 2.74
C PHE A 614 -17.60 -17.19 2.05
N ASN A 615 -18.43 -17.53 1.07
CA ASN A 615 -18.27 -18.75 0.27
C ASN A 615 -17.45 -18.49 -0.98
N TYR A 616 -16.14 -18.66 -0.91
CA TYR A 616 -15.20 -18.47 -2.03
C TYR A 616 -15.43 -19.45 -3.19
N SER A 617 -16.05 -20.61 -2.96
CA SER A 617 -16.30 -21.60 -4.01
C SER A 617 -17.28 -21.11 -5.07
N ASN A 618 -18.13 -20.15 -4.74
CA ASN A 618 -19.11 -19.58 -5.68
C ASN A 618 -18.56 -18.37 -6.46
N SER A 619 -17.38 -17.90 -6.13
CA SER A 619 -16.74 -16.73 -6.77
C SER A 619 -15.80 -17.11 -7.91
N ASN A 620 -15.52 -18.40 -8.09
CA ASN A 620 -14.75 -18.88 -9.21
C ASN A 620 -15.63 -18.88 -10.46
N ASP A 621 -15.20 -18.23 -11.52
CA ASP A 621 -15.80 -18.44 -12.83
C ASP A 621 -15.64 -19.92 -13.20
N PRO A 622 -16.72 -20.73 -13.22
CA PRO A 622 -16.61 -22.15 -13.53
C PRO A 622 -16.19 -22.40 -14.99
N SER A 623 -16.16 -21.37 -15.83
CA SER A 623 -15.64 -21.42 -17.19
C SER A 623 -14.12 -21.22 -17.28
N CYS A 624 -13.47 -20.84 -16.17
CA CYS A 624 -12.03 -20.69 -16.14
C CYS A 624 -11.34 -22.06 -15.99
N THR A 625 -10.84 -22.60 -17.09
CA THR A 625 -9.84 -23.66 -17.02
C THR A 625 -8.47 -22.99 -17.06
N PRO A 626 -7.68 -23.05 -15.98
CA PRO A 626 -6.41 -22.36 -15.93
C PRO A 626 -5.47 -22.87 -17.02
N ASN A 627 -4.87 -21.94 -17.74
CA ASN A 627 -3.75 -22.26 -18.59
C ASN A 627 -2.50 -22.33 -17.70
N LEU A 628 -2.07 -23.54 -17.36
CA LEU A 628 -0.90 -23.78 -16.51
C LEU A 628 0.41 -23.26 -17.10
N ALA A 629 0.45 -22.91 -18.40
CA ALA A 629 1.64 -22.37 -19.03
C ALA A 629 1.83 -20.87 -18.75
N ASN A 630 0.77 -20.14 -18.42
CA ASN A 630 0.82 -18.71 -18.15
C ASN A 630 -0.03 -18.28 -16.94
N TYR A 631 -0.56 -19.23 -16.20
CA TYR A 631 -1.38 -19.01 -14.98
C TYR A 631 -2.48 -17.97 -15.15
N SER A 632 -3.11 -17.93 -16.31
CA SER A 632 -4.20 -17.01 -16.63
C SER A 632 -5.48 -17.76 -16.94
N CYS A 633 -6.60 -17.15 -16.66
CA CYS A 633 -7.88 -17.53 -17.25
C CYS A 633 -7.95 -16.99 -18.69
N PRO A 634 -8.35 -17.81 -19.69
CA PRO A 634 -8.45 -17.37 -21.07
C PRO A 634 -9.50 -16.27 -21.30
#